data_fa1129ff938c88fcd0c1075de967c98f
#
_entry.id   fa1129ff938c88fcd0c1075de967c98f
#
_cell.length_a   1.000
_cell.length_b   1.000
_cell.length_c   1.000
_cell.angle_alpha   90.00
_cell.angle_beta   90.00
_cell.angle_gamma   90.00
#
_symmetry.space_group_name_H-M   'P 1'
#
loop_
_entity.id
_entity.type
_entity.pdbx_description
1 polymer ?
#
loop_
_entity_poly.entity_id
_entity_poly.type
_entity_poly.pdbx_seq_one_letter_code
_entity_poly.pdbx_strand_id
1 'polypeptide(L)'
;MSGLLKFITCGSVDDGKSTLIGHILYDSKLLYADQERALELDSKVGSRGGAIDYSLLLDGLMAEREQGITIDVAYRYFTTDKRSFIVADTPGHEEYTRNMAVGASFADLAIILVDAKQGVLVQTRRHARICALMGIRYFIFAVNKMDLIQYDQTRFNEIAKQINELSEELKLENVKIIPVSATEGDNVTTKSENITWYDGEAILPYLENVEINNKDVELGFYLPVQRVCRPNHTFRGFQGQVESGSVSVGDTITTLPSNEKAKVKSILIGDKEADSASAGQPVTIQLDKEVDVSRGCVLIKDNAITVSNSVTATLLWMDDEELTIGKDYLVKIGTKQIPGVIANIKYKIDVNSGQAVQTEKLEKNELAVCDIMFQEKIVVDEFNKHRTLGELILIDRISNMTSACGVVNKTQITQDENEKSTFEGDGVKARGDIFEEYYYNMESQNILKARPVTQTYRIGDVISTKGESYHYPDSFDIIALRDKAAVKIRDGKVEDILALNEYRYADVPLVNSRGFSIQVHSEEEYNKFLDEFNEKEQQTDAALFDKWIDFSVYRKIVFHDTFWVI
;
A
#
# COMPACT_ATOMS: atom_id res chain seq x y z
N MET A 1 -32.09 10.89 8.07
CA MET A 1 -31.20 10.95 6.90
C MET A 1 -30.22 9.80 7.02
N SER A 2 -30.15 8.93 6.05
CA SER A 2 -29.06 7.98 5.90
C SER A 2 -27.77 8.79 5.72
N GLY A 3 -26.69 8.51 6.40
CA GLY A 3 -25.45 9.31 6.49
C GLY A 3 -24.84 9.82 5.16
N LEU A 4 -23.60 10.27 5.19
CA LEU A 4 -22.86 10.70 4.01
C LEU A 4 -22.44 9.50 3.16
N LEU A 5 -22.64 9.56 1.83
CA LEU A 5 -22.07 8.60 0.87
C LEU A 5 -21.00 9.29 0.03
N LYS A 6 -19.83 8.66 -0.05
CA LYS A 6 -18.73 9.08 -0.90
C LYS A 6 -18.62 8.14 -2.09
N PHE A 7 -18.71 8.65 -3.30
CA PHE A 7 -18.58 7.81 -4.48
C PHE A 7 -17.69 8.43 -5.56
N ILE A 8 -17.14 7.58 -6.40
CA ILE A 8 -16.29 7.95 -7.53
C ILE A 8 -16.99 7.60 -8.84
N THR A 9 -16.81 8.44 -9.85
CA THR A 9 -17.12 8.07 -11.25
C THR A 9 -15.83 7.81 -12.00
N CYS A 10 -15.75 6.68 -12.68
CA CYS A 10 -14.62 6.27 -13.51
C CYS A 10 -15.10 5.54 -14.77
N GLY A 11 -14.22 5.40 -15.74
CA GLY A 11 -14.51 4.86 -17.08
C GLY A 11 -13.55 5.48 -18.09
N SER A 12 -13.59 5.02 -19.34
CA SER A 12 -12.73 5.54 -20.41
C SER A 12 -13.04 7.00 -20.74
N VAL A 13 -12.19 7.62 -21.53
CA VAL A 13 -12.49 8.94 -22.11
C VAL A 13 -13.77 8.80 -22.93
N ASP A 14 -14.61 9.81 -22.89
CA ASP A 14 -15.91 9.88 -23.59
C ASP A 14 -16.98 8.90 -23.13
N ASP A 15 -16.79 8.11 -22.08
CA ASP A 15 -17.84 7.25 -21.53
C ASP A 15 -19.02 8.05 -20.89
N GLY A 16 -18.86 9.37 -20.69
CA GLY A 16 -19.92 10.26 -20.20
C GLY A 16 -19.94 10.43 -18.68
N LYS A 17 -18.79 10.33 -17.99
CA LYS A 17 -18.65 10.51 -16.54
C LYS A 17 -19.19 11.86 -16.06
N SER A 18 -18.62 12.94 -16.56
CA SER A 18 -18.98 14.31 -16.20
C SER A 18 -20.43 14.63 -16.63
N THR A 19 -20.88 14.07 -17.75
CA THR A 19 -22.27 14.19 -18.20
C THR A 19 -23.24 13.56 -17.20
N LEU A 20 -22.93 12.35 -16.70
CA LEU A 20 -23.77 11.65 -15.71
C LEU A 20 -23.91 12.44 -14.41
N ILE A 21 -22.81 12.93 -13.87
CA ILE A 21 -22.82 13.73 -12.63
C ILE A 21 -23.56 15.04 -12.85
N GLY A 22 -23.26 15.73 -13.94
CA GLY A 22 -23.89 16.98 -14.30
C GLY A 22 -25.42 16.83 -14.45
N HIS A 23 -25.89 15.73 -15.05
CA HIS A 23 -27.30 15.41 -15.16
C HIS A 23 -27.95 15.17 -13.78
N ILE A 24 -27.29 14.41 -12.90
CA ILE A 24 -27.77 14.21 -11.52
C ILE A 24 -27.94 15.55 -10.79
N LEU A 25 -26.96 16.45 -10.90
CA LEU A 25 -27.00 17.76 -10.24
C LEU A 25 -28.09 18.66 -10.81
N TYR A 26 -28.28 18.65 -12.12
CA TYR A 26 -29.30 19.46 -12.81
C TYR A 26 -30.71 19.01 -12.46
N ASP A 27 -31.03 17.74 -12.66
CA ASP A 27 -32.38 17.19 -12.42
C ASP A 27 -32.79 17.25 -10.95
N SER A 28 -31.82 17.07 -10.05
CA SER A 28 -32.06 17.16 -8.61
C SER A 28 -32.25 18.61 -8.13
N LYS A 29 -32.20 19.60 -9.03
CA LYS A 29 -32.34 21.05 -8.72
C LYS A 29 -31.34 21.51 -7.66
N LEU A 30 -30.13 20.99 -7.73
CA LEU A 30 -29.07 21.25 -6.76
C LEU A 30 -28.12 22.37 -7.23
N LEU A 31 -28.38 22.95 -8.39
CA LEU A 31 -27.66 24.09 -8.93
C LEU A 31 -28.21 25.41 -8.40
N TYR A 32 -27.32 26.36 -8.20
CA TYR A 32 -27.75 27.75 -7.99
C TYR A 32 -28.25 28.35 -9.30
N ALA A 33 -29.22 29.29 -9.22
CA ALA A 33 -29.84 29.88 -10.39
C ALA A 33 -28.87 30.58 -11.36
N ASP A 34 -27.75 31.08 -10.88
CA ASP A 34 -26.69 31.65 -11.69
C ASP A 34 -25.89 30.56 -12.44
N GLN A 35 -25.63 29.40 -11.82
CA GLN A 35 -25.00 28.26 -12.45
C GLN A 35 -25.86 27.63 -13.53
N GLU A 36 -27.18 27.46 -13.25
CA GLU A 36 -28.13 26.93 -14.22
C GLU A 36 -28.21 27.84 -15.44
N ARG A 37 -28.28 29.16 -15.23
CA ARG A 37 -28.32 30.14 -16.31
C ARG A 37 -27.01 30.21 -17.11
N ALA A 38 -25.86 30.07 -16.45
CA ALA A 38 -24.57 30.01 -17.12
C ALA A 38 -24.46 28.74 -17.99
N LEU A 39 -24.88 27.58 -17.46
CA LEU A 39 -24.92 26.32 -18.20
C LEU A 39 -25.80 26.42 -19.47
N GLU A 40 -27.00 26.98 -19.35
CA GLU A 40 -27.87 27.18 -20.52
C GLU A 40 -27.25 28.10 -21.57
N LEU A 41 -26.53 29.15 -21.16
CA LEU A 41 -25.87 30.08 -22.08
C LEU A 41 -24.68 29.43 -22.76
N ASP A 42 -23.83 28.75 -22.01
CA ASP A 42 -22.65 28.07 -22.53
C ASP A 42 -23.01 26.91 -23.45
N SER A 43 -24.09 26.17 -23.13
CA SER A 43 -24.63 25.09 -23.98
C SER A 43 -25.17 25.58 -25.32
N LYS A 44 -25.70 26.81 -25.38
CA LYS A 44 -26.16 27.43 -26.66
C LYS A 44 -25.02 27.77 -27.62
N VAL A 45 -23.83 28.00 -27.09
CA VAL A 45 -22.64 28.34 -27.89
C VAL A 45 -21.88 27.06 -28.30
N GLY A 46 -22.14 25.94 -27.62
CA GLY A 46 -21.48 24.66 -27.82
C GLY A 46 -21.96 23.84 -29.02
N SER A 47 -21.31 22.74 -29.29
CA SER A 47 -21.45 21.88 -30.47
C SER A 47 -22.72 21.02 -30.52
N ARG A 48 -23.58 21.02 -29.49
CA ARG A 48 -24.74 20.13 -29.36
C ARG A 48 -26.08 20.72 -29.87
N GLY A 49 -26.03 21.74 -30.73
CA GLY A 49 -27.23 22.30 -31.35
C GLY A 49 -28.23 22.95 -30.39
N GLY A 50 -27.76 23.39 -29.20
CA GLY A 50 -28.59 24.08 -28.19
C GLY A 50 -29.16 23.18 -27.10
N ALA A 51 -28.87 21.84 -27.10
CA ALA A 51 -29.15 20.96 -25.98
C ALA A 51 -28.17 21.23 -24.82
N ILE A 52 -28.61 21.01 -23.58
CA ILE A 52 -27.80 21.26 -22.39
C ILE A 52 -26.57 20.31 -22.40
N ASP A 53 -25.40 20.89 -22.22
CA ASP A 53 -24.16 20.14 -22.04
C ASP A 53 -23.82 20.06 -20.55
N TYR A 54 -24.23 18.97 -19.90
CA TYR A 54 -24.07 18.75 -18.48
C TYR A 54 -22.61 18.63 -18.05
N SER A 55 -21.65 18.27 -18.95
CA SER A 55 -20.22 18.14 -18.62
C SER A 55 -19.59 19.45 -18.19
N LEU A 56 -20.07 20.57 -18.72
CA LEU A 56 -19.60 21.92 -18.39
C LEU A 56 -19.73 22.29 -16.90
N LEU A 57 -20.58 21.59 -16.16
CA LEU A 57 -20.73 21.80 -14.71
C LEU A 57 -19.54 21.35 -13.90
N LEU A 58 -18.73 20.42 -14.44
CA LEU A 58 -17.63 19.81 -13.73
C LEU A 58 -16.27 20.30 -14.19
N ASP A 59 -16.15 20.76 -15.44
CA ASP A 59 -14.91 21.23 -16.03
C ASP A 59 -14.43 22.52 -15.33
N GLY A 60 -13.55 22.33 -14.35
CA GLY A 60 -13.04 23.41 -13.49
C GLY A 60 -11.77 24.08 -14.04
N LEU A 61 -10.94 23.31 -14.73
CA LEU A 61 -9.67 23.80 -15.28
C LEU A 61 -9.83 24.28 -16.72
N MET A 62 -9.11 25.34 -17.08
CA MET A 62 -9.12 25.85 -18.44
C MET A 62 -8.59 24.80 -19.44
N ALA A 63 -7.59 24.03 -19.04
CA ALA A 63 -7.04 22.93 -19.83
C ALA A 63 -8.02 21.79 -20.05
N GLU A 64 -8.90 21.49 -19.09
CA GLU A 64 -9.96 20.49 -19.23
C GLU A 64 -10.99 20.92 -20.27
N ARG A 65 -11.39 22.20 -20.25
CA ARG A 65 -12.33 22.79 -21.24
C ARG A 65 -11.74 22.82 -22.64
N GLU A 66 -10.43 23.11 -22.77
CA GLU A 66 -9.75 23.16 -24.07
C GLU A 66 -9.54 21.77 -24.67
N GLN A 67 -9.23 20.78 -23.83
CA GLN A 67 -8.95 19.42 -24.28
C GLN A 67 -10.17 18.51 -24.28
N GLY A 68 -11.25 18.89 -23.57
CA GLY A 68 -12.46 18.09 -23.42
C GLY A 68 -12.26 16.81 -22.59
N ILE A 69 -11.26 16.78 -21.71
CA ILE A 69 -10.95 15.64 -20.84
C ILE A 69 -10.78 16.09 -19.39
N THR A 70 -11.17 15.26 -18.44
CA THR A 70 -10.87 15.46 -17.02
C THR A 70 -9.40 15.14 -16.78
N ILE A 71 -8.66 16.06 -16.16
CA ILE A 71 -7.22 15.92 -15.84
C ILE A 71 -7.03 15.63 -14.37
N ASP A 72 -7.69 16.39 -13.50
CA ASP A 72 -7.60 16.23 -12.06
C ASP A 72 -8.93 15.75 -11.46
N VAL A 73 -8.91 15.35 -10.18
CA VAL A 73 -10.12 14.89 -9.49
C VAL A 73 -10.98 16.09 -9.10
N ALA A 74 -12.18 16.15 -9.64
CA ALA A 74 -13.15 17.18 -9.29
C ALA A 74 -14.12 16.66 -8.21
N TYR A 75 -14.09 17.28 -7.02
CA TYR A 75 -15.01 16.94 -5.95
C TYR A 75 -16.23 17.84 -5.98
N ARG A 76 -17.43 17.24 -5.87
CA ARG A 76 -18.69 17.94 -5.75
C ARG A 76 -19.47 17.42 -4.55
N TYR A 77 -20.13 18.36 -3.88
CA TYR A 77 -20.93 18.10 -2.68
C TYR A 77 -22.37 18.42 -2.99
N PHE A 78 -23.27 17.50 -2.74
CA PHE A 78 -24.69 17.73 -2.88
C PHE A 78 -25.50 16.91 -1.88
N THR A 79 -26.76 17.33 -1.67
CA THR A 79 -27.65 16.70 -0.71
C THR A 79 -29.03 16.62 -1.31
N THR A 80 -29.63 15.43 -1.28
CA THR A 80 -31.06 15.22 -1.55
C THR A 80 -31.82 15.20 -0.23
N ASP A 81 -33.15 15.11 -0.31
CA ASP A 81 -33.97 14.98 0.90
C ASP A 81 -33.65 13.75 1.74
N LYS A 82 -33.03 12.74 1.15
CA LYS A 82 -32.74 11.47 1.79
C LYS A 82 -31.29 11.33 2.28
N ARG A 83 -30.29 11.85 1.52
CA ARG A 83 -28.89 11.60 1.77
C ARG A 83 -27.99 12.73 1.30
N SER A 84 -26.83 12.88 1.97
CA SER A 84 -25.74 13.75 1.52
C SER A 84 -24.69 12.95 0.75
N PHE A 85 -24.08 13.57 -0.24
CA PHE A 85 -23.13 12.94 -1.16
C PHE A 85 -21.86 13.77 -1.34
N ILE A 86 -20.74 13.06 -1.51
CA ILE A 86 -19.53 13.61 -2.09
C ILE A 86 -19.21 12.75 -3.31
N VAL A 87 -19.16 13.34 -4.48
CA VAL A 87 -18.72 12.66 -5.70
C VAL A 87 -17.35 13.15 -6.12
N ALA A 88 -16.47 12.21 -6.47
CA ALA A 88 -15.21 12.47 -7.12
C ALA A 88 -15.34 12.09 -8.60
N ASP A 89 -15.34 13.08 -9.50
CA ASP A 89 -15.19 12.84 -10.93
C ASP A 89 -13.71 12.65 -11.25
N THR A 90 -13.37 11.58 -11.95
CA THR A 90 -11.98 11.20 -12.16
C THR A 90 -11.61 11.06 -13.63
N PRO A 91 -10.34 11.32 -13.97
CA PRO A 91 -9.84 11.17 -15.32
C PRO A 91 -10.06 9.76 -15.88
N GLY A 92 -10.39 9.69 -17.19
CA GLY A 92 -10.53 8.42 -17.92
C GLY A 92 -9.25 8.00 -18.66
N HIS A 93 -8.32 8.93 -18.90
CA HIS A 93 -7.10 8.68 -19.64
C HIS A 93 -6.04 7.98 -18.78
N GLU A 94 -5.33 7.00 -19.35
CA GLU A 94 -4.34 6.21 -18.59
C GLU A 94 -3.20 7.03 -17.97
N GLU A 95 -2.83 8.14 -18.60
CA GLU A 95 -1.80 9.04 -18.09
C GLU A 95 -2.15 9.60 -16.71
N TYR A 96 -3.44 9.78 -16.42
CA TYR A 96 -3.94 10.32 -15.17
C TYR A 96 -4.43 9.25 -14.18
N THR A 97 -3.98 8.01 -14.34
CA THR A 97 -4.32 6.89 -13.44
C THR A 97 -4.00 7.21 -11.97
N ARG A 98 -2.95 7.99 -11.70
CA ARG A 98 -2.62 8.50 -10.36
C ARG A 98 -3.79 9.25 -9.74
N ASN A 99 -4.36 10.21 -10.46
CA ASN A 99 -5.47 11.03 -9.98
C ASN A 99 -6.72 10.16 -9.77
N MET A 100 -6.98 9.20 -10.66
CA MET A 100 -8.05 8.21 -10.49
C MET A 100 -7.89 7.40 -9.21
N ALA A 101 -6.68 6.92 -8.90
CA ALA A 101 -6.40 6.16 -7.67
C ALA A 101 -6.63 7.00 -6.41
N VAL A 102 -6.28 8.31 -6.43
CA VAL A 102 -6.56 9.25 -5.33
C VAL A 102 -8.08 9.36 -5.10
N GLY A 103 -8.87 9.52 -6.17
CA GLY A 103 -10.33 9.54 -6.05
C GLY A 103 -10.89 8.24 -5.49
N ALA A 104 -10.35 7.09 -5.93
CA ALA A 104 -10.79 5.77 -5.48
C ALA A 104 -10.49 5.53 -3.99
N SER A 105 -9.37 6.01 -3.47
CA SER A 105 -8.99 5.83 -2.06
C SER A 105 -9.94 6.51 -1.07
N PHE A 106 -10.68 7.51 -1.55
CA PHE A 106 -11.64 8.28 -0.76
C PHE A 106 -13.05 7.67 -0.73
N ALA A 107 -13.42 6.87 -1.74
CA ALA A 107 -14.80 6.50 -2.02
C ALA A 107 -15.26 5.21 -1.32
N ASP A 108 -16.54 5.15 -0.99
CA ASP A 108 -17.23 3.97 -0.47
C ASP A 108 -17.84 3.13 -1.61
N LEU A 109 -18.15 3.77 -2.75
CA LEU A 109 -18.82 3.18 -3.90
C LEU A 109 -18.21 3.70 -5.21
N ALA A 110 -18.10 2.85 -6.21
CA ALA A 110 -17.65 3.21 -7.54
C ALA A 110 -18.76 3.07 -8.58
N ILE A 111 -18.93 4.12 -9.40
CA ILE A 111 -19.73 4.08 -10.62
C ILE A 111 -18.76 3.98 -11.80
N ILE A 112 -18.72 2.83 -12.45
CA ILE A 112 -17.88 2.58 -13.62
C ILE A 112 -18.74 2.66 -14.87
N LEU A 113 -18.49 3.66 -15.70
CA LEU A 113 -19.21 3.83 -16.94
C LEU A 113 -18.63 2.92 -18.03
N VAL A 114 -19.53 2.37 -18.84
CA VAL A 114 -19.22 1.47 -19.96
C VAL A 114 -20.03 1.94 -21.17
N ASP A 115 -19.38 2.35 -22.24
CA ASP A 115 -20.07 2.74 -23.48
C ASP A 115 -20.75 1.51 -24.10
N ALA A 116 -22.07 1.57 -24.32
CA ALA A 116 -22.87 0.47 -24.87
C ALA A 116 -22.42 0.00 -26.26
N LYS A 117 -21.80 0.90 -27.06
CA LYS A 117 -21.26 0.53 -28.37
C LYS A 117 -19.96 -0.26 -28.24
N GLN A 118 -19.08 0.17 -27.31
CA GLN A 118 -17.74 -0.38 -27.18
C GLN A 118 -17.70 -1.61 -26.26
N GLY A 119 -18.48 -1.63 -25.18
CA GLY A 119 -18.44 -2.67 -24.17
C GLY A 119 -17.27 -2.50 -23.18
N VAL A 120 -16.87 -3.59 -22.54
CA VAL A 120 -15.80 -3.59 -21.52
C VAL A 120 -14.44 -3.44 -22.17
N LEU A 121 -13.79 -2.31 -21.96
CA LEU A 121 -12.46 -1.96 -22.46
C LEU A 121 -11.35 -2.25 -21.42
N VAL A 122 -10.09 -2.15 -21.85
CA VAL A 122 -8.90 -2.26 -21.00
C VAL A 122 -8.98 -1.27 -19.83
N GLN A 123 -9.39 -0.02 -20.09
CA GLN A 123 -9.54 1.00 -19.05
C GLN A 123 -10.63 0.65 -18.04
N THR A 124 -11.75 0.07 -18.50
CA THR A 124 -12.81 -0.42 -17.60
C THR A 124 -12.25 -1.47 -16.62
N ARG A 125 -11.46 -2.42 -17.12
CA ARG A 125 -10.79 -3.44 -16.31
C ARG A 125 -9.78 -2.83 -15.33
N ARG A 126 -8.97 -1.89 -15.80
CA ARG A 126 -7.97 -1.18 -14.97
C ARG A 126 -8.65 -0.41 -13.83
N HIS A 127 -9.69 0.35 -14.14
CA HIS A 127 -10.41 1.13 -13.14
C HIS A 127 -11.11 0.23 -12.11
N ALA A 128 -11.73 -0.85 -12.53
CA ALA A 128 -12.34 -1.82 -11.61
C ALA A 128 -11.30 -2.43 -10.66
N ARG A 129 -10.10 -2.80 -11.17
CA ARG A 129 -9.01 -3.32 -10.34
C ARG A 129 -8.49 -2.30 -9.33
N ILE A 130 -8.31 -1.05 -9.76
CA ILE A 130 -7.84 0.01 -8.85
C ILE A 130 -8.88 0.30 -7.79
N CYS A 131 -10.16 0.39 -8.14
CA CYS A 131 -11.23 0.57 -7.17
C CYS A 131 -11.27 -0.57 -6.15
N ALA A 132 -11.16 -1.82 -6.61
CA ALA A 132 -11.11 -2.99 -5.74
C ALA A 132 -9.85 -2.98 -4.85
N LEU A 133 -8.68 -2.62 -5.41
CA LEU A 133 -7.43 -2.47 -4.65
C LEU A 133 -7.57 -1.43 -3.54
N MET A 134 -8.23 -0.29 -3.81
CA MET A 134 -8.48 0.76 -2.82
C MET A 134 -9.59 0.40 -1.81
N GLY A 135 -10.12 -0.82 -1.86
CA GLY A 135 -11.06 -1.36 -0.88
C GLY A 135 -12.52 -0.96 -1.11
N ILE A 136 -12.87 -0.48 -2.29
CA ILE A 136 -14.27 -0.24 -2.65
C ILE A 136 -14.98 -1.60 -2.78
N ARG A 137 -16.14 -1.72 -2.13
CA ARG A 137 -16.94 -2.96 -2.11
C ARG A 137 -18.28 -2.84 -2.83
N TYR A 138 -18.69 -1.64 -3.17
CA TYR A 138 -19.95 -1.36 -3.85
C TYR A 138 -19.68 -0.83 -5.23
N PHE A 139 -20.22 -1.49 -6.25
CA PHE A 139 -19.96 -1.17 -7.65
C PHE A 139 -21.27 -0.99 -8.41
N ILE A 140 -21.36 0.09 -9.16
CA ILE A 140 -22.36 0.28 -10.21
C ILE A 140 -21.62 0.30 -11.53
N PHE A 141 -21.90 -0.65 -12.41
CA PHE A 141 -21.51 -0.54 -13.81
C PHE A 141 -22.67 0.11 -14.57
N ALA A 142 -22.48 1.36 -14.95
CA ALA A 142 -23.44 2.12 -15.73
C ALA A 142 -23.17 1.91 -17.22
N VAL A 143 -23.97 1.06 -17.86
CA VAL A 143 -23.90 0.84 -19.32
C VAL A 143 -24.57 2.03 -19.99
N ASN A 144 -23.73 2.99 -20.38
CA ASN A 144 -24.15 4.32 -20.85
C ASN A 144 -24.30 4.38 -22.37
N LYS A 145 -24.97 5.43 -22.84
CA LYS A 145 -25.28 5.70 -24.25
C LYS A 145 -26.20 4.64 -24.86
N MET A 146 -27.15 4.16 -24.06
CA MET A 146 -28.17 3.20 -24.52
C MET A 146 -29.03 3.78 -25.62
N ASP A 147 -29.23 5.10 -25.65
CA ASP A 147 -29.91 5.87 -26.72
C ASP A 147 -29.25 5.64 -28.09
N LEU A 148 -27.92 5.60 -28.13
CA LEU A 148 -27.17 5.41 -29.39
C LEU A 148 -27.25 4.00 -29.98
N ILE A 149 -27.72 3.02 -29.21
CA ILE A 149 -27.98 1.65 -29.64
C ILE A 149 -29.49 1.32 -29.61
N GLN A 150 -30.36 2.37 -29.58
CA GLN A 150 -31.80 2.22 -29.56
C GLN A 150 -32.30 1.32 -28.40
N TYR A 151 -31.67 1.41 -27.26
CA TYR A 151 -32.01 0.68 -26.02
C TYR A 151 -32.03 -0.86 -26.19
N ASP A 152 -31.16 -1.39 -27.06
CA ASP A 152 -31.10 -2.83 -27.38
C ASP A 152 -30.73 -3.66 -26.14
N GLN A 153 -31.70 -4.48 -25.69
CA GLN A 153 -31.55 -5.39 -24.58
C GLN A 153 -30.50 -6.49 -24.85
N THR A 154 -30.39 -6.96 -26.10
CA THR A 154 -29.43 -8.02 -26.46
C THR A 154 -28.02 -7.54 -26.25
N ARG A 155 -27.72 -6.34 -26.75
CA ARG A 155 -26.40 -5.73 -26.56
C ARG A 155 -26.09 -5.46 -25.10
N PHE A 156 -27.05 -4.99 -24.33
CA PHE A 156 -26.90 -4.83 -22.88
C PHE A 156 -26.56 -6.14 -22.19
N ASN A 157 -27.23 -7.23 -22.52
CA ASN A 157 -26.98 -8.55 -21.93
C ASN A 157 -25.57 -9.08 -22.25
N GLU A 158 -25.05 -8.84 -23.46
CA GLU A 158 -23.68 -9.17 -23.83
C GLU A 158 -22.66 -8.44 -22.94
N ILE A 159 -22.87 -7.12 -22.73
CA ILE A 159 -21.99 -6.30 -21.88
C ILE A 159 -22.13 -6.71 -20.42
N ALA A 160 -23.34 -6.97 -19.94
CA ALA A 160 -23.58 -7.45 -18.60
C ALA A 160 -22.87 -8.78 -18.31
N LYS A 161 -22.80 -9.68 -19.29
CA LYS A 161 -22.02 -10.91 -19.18
C LYS A 161 -20.53 -10.63 -19.03
N GLN A 162 -19.95 -9.72 -19.83
CA GLN A 162 -18.54 -9.32 -19.71
C GLN A 162 -18.25 -8.68 -18.33
N ILE A 163 -19.16 -7.88 -17.81
CA ILE A 163 -19.05 -7.27 -16.49
C ILE A 163 -19.10 -8.32 -15.38
N ASN A 164 -19.99 -9.30 -15.49
CA ASN A 164 -20.07 -10.40 -14.53
C ASN A 164 -18.78 -11.25 -14.52
N GLU A 165 -18.25 -11.59 -15.68
CA GLU A 165 -16.96 -12.29 -15.80
C GLU A 165 -15.82 -11.50 -15.14
N LEU A 166 -15.76 -10.18 -15.36
CA LEU A 166 -14.79 -9.29 -14.70
C LEU A 166 -15.01 -9.23 -13.18
N SER A 167 -16.27 -9.20 -12.75
CA SER A 167 -16.64 -9.12 -11.34
C SER A 167 -16.25 -10.41 -10.60
N GLU A 168 -16.42 -11.57 -11.21
CA GLU A 168 -15.99 -12.87 -10.68
C GLU A 168 -14.47 -12.94 -10.60
N GLU A 169 -13.76 -12.51 -11.64
CA GLU A 169 -12.29 -12.45 -11.68
C GLU A 169 -11.73 -11.60 -10.54
N LEU A 170 -12.30 -10.41 -10.33
CA LEU A 170 -11.88 -9.46 -9.31
C LEU A 170 -12.48 -9.74 -7.94
N LYS A 171 -13.40 -10.69 -7.82
CA LYS A 171 -14.17 -10.98 -6.60
C LYS A 171 -14.87 -9.74 -6.06
N LEU A 172 -15.46 -8.94 -6.96
CA LEU A 172 -16.17 -7.74 -6.56
C LEU A 172 -17.42 -8.09 -5.74
N GLU A 173 -17.63 -7.36 -4.67
CA GLU A 173 -18.83 -7.45 -3.84
C GLU A 173 -19.88 -6.43 -4.31
N ASN A 174 -21.17 -6.69 -4.05
CA ASN A 174 -22.26 -5.73 -4.24
C ASN A 174 -22.26 -5.03 -5.61
N VAL A 175 -22.27 -5.81 -6.68
CA VAL A 175 -22.26 -5.31 -8.06
C VAL A 175 -23.68 -5.07 -8.55
N LYS A 176 -23.94 -3.88 -9.13
CA LYS A 176 -25.14 -3.52 -9.88
C LYS A 176 -24.76 -3.15 -11.31
N ILE A 177 -25.56 -3.59 -12.27
CA ILE A 177 -25.40 -3.23 -13.68
C ILE A 177 -26.67 -2.50 -14.11
N ILE A 178 -26.52 -1.24 -14.48
CA ILE A 178 -27.66 -0.35 -14.78
C ILE A 178 -27.51 0.18 -16.21
N PRO A 179 -28.48 -0.06 -17.10
CA PRO A 179 -28.50 0.54 -18.42
C PRO A 179 -28.96 2.01 -18.31
N VAL A 180 -28.16 2.94 -18.86
CA VAL A 180 -28.45 4.39 -18.74
C VAL A 180 -28.23 5.13 -20.05
N SER A 181 -28.88 6.30 -20.18
CA SER A 181 -28.44 7.37 -21.07
C SER A 181 -28.18 8.61 -20.23
N ALA A 182 -26.90 8.93 -20.00
CA ALA A 182 -26.53 10.10 -19.20
C ALA A 182 -26.97 11.42 -19.88
N THR A 183 -27.11 11.43 -21.19
CA THR A 183 -27.57 12.60 -21.95
C THR A 183 -29.08 12.78 -21.89
N GLU A 184 -29.86 11.70 -22.07
CA GLU A 184 -31.31 11.74 -22.09
C GLU A 184 -31.95 11.61 -20.68
N GLY A 185 -31.15 11.20 -19.67
CA GLY A 185 -31.59 11.01 -18.28
C GLY A 185 -32.21 9.65 -17.98
N ASP A 186 -32.18 8.71 -18.94
CA ASP A 186 -32.74 7.38 -18.75
C ASP A 186 -32.04 6.61 -17.65
N ASN A 187 -32.78 6.19 -16.62
CA ASN A 187 -32.27 5.49 -15.42
C ASN A 187 -31.18 6.26 -14.65
N VAL A 188 -31.10 7.57 -14.79
CA VAL A 188 -30.15 8.41 -14.00
C VAL A 188 -30.82 8.82 -12.68
N THR A 189 -31.82 9.71 -12.72
CA THR A 189 -32.54 10.19 -11.53
C THR A 189 -33.86 9.48 -11.33
N THR A 190 -34.51 9.06 -12.40
CA THR A 190 -35.77 8.34 -12.42
C THR A 190 -35.69 7.12 -13.33
N LYS A 191 -36.62 6.17 -13.14
CA LYS A 191 -36.72 5.00 -14.01
C LYS A 191 -37.14 5.43 -15.43
N SER A 192 -36.42 4.87 -16.44
CA SER A 192 -36.67 5.18 -17.85
C SER A 192 -37.97 4.58 -18.37
N GLU A 193 -38.68 5.33 -19.21
CA GLU A 193 -39.81 4.85 -20.00
C GLU A 193 -39.34 4.12 -21.29
N ASN A 194 -38.10 4.39 -21.75
CA ASN A 194 -37.52 3.80 -22.95
C ASN A 194 -36.91 2.42 -22.69
N ILE A 195 -36.50 2.12 -21.44
CA ILE A 195 -35.83 0.86 -21.05
C ILE A 195 -36.82 0.01 -20.22
N THR A 196 -37.94 -0.33 -20.81
CA THR A 196 -39.06 -1.03 -20.15
C THR A 196 -38.71 -2.47 -19.73
N TRP A 197 -37.68 -3.06 -20.30
CA TRP A 197 -37.21 -4.39 -19.99
C TRP A 197 -36.27 -4.46 -18.75
N TYR A 198 -35.89 -3.30 -18.20
CA TYR A 198 -35.07 -3.23 -16.99
C TYR A 198 -35.93 -2.98 -15.76
N ASP A 199 -35.95 -3.91 -14.83
CA ASP A 199 -36.79 -3.84 -13.63
C ASP A 199 -36.04 -3.27 -12.40
N GLY A 200 -34.75 -2.94 -12.53
CA GLY A 200 -33.93 -2.38 -11.43
C GLY A 200 -34.24 -0.92 -11.13
N GLU A 201 -33.56 -0.39 -10.13
CA GLU A 201 -33.59 1.02 -9.73
C GLU A 201 -32.71 1.87 -10.66
N ALA A 202 -33.04 3.16 -10.80
CA ALA A 202 -32.15 4.15 -11.39
C ALA A 202 -30.94 4.45 -10.46
N ILE A 203 -29.94 5.13 -11.01
CA ILE A 203 -28.67 5.37 -10.27
C ILE A 203 -28.94 6.18 -8.99
N LEU A 204 -29.57 7.34 -9.06
CA LEU A 204 -29.76 8.18 -7.88
C LEU A 204 -30.63 7.54 -6.79
N PRO A 205 -31.77 6.90 -7.06
CA PRO A 205 -32.51 6.14 -6.06
C PRO A 205 -31.68 5.03 -5.40
N TYR A 206 -30.86 4.31 -6.16
CA TYR A 206 -29.96 3.31 -5.58
C TYR A 206 -28.94 3.95 -4.65
N LEU A 207 -28.28 5.06 -5.03
CA LEU A 207 -27.33 5.78 -4.19
C LEU A 207 -27.95 6.31 -2.90
N GLU A 208 -29.22 6.73 -2.96
CA GLU A 208 -29.97 7.20 -1.79
C GLU A 208 -30.25 6.08 -0.77
N ASN A 209 -30.49 4.86 -1.27
CA ASN A 209 -30.98 3.74 -0.46
C ASN A 209 -29.88 2.73 -0.06
N VAL A 210 -28.74 2.69 -0.78
CA VAL A 210 -27.69 1.73 -0.49
C VAL A 210 -27.12 1.91 0.92
N GLU A 211 -27.10 0.84 1.70
CA GLU A 211 -26.47 0.82 3.02
C GLU A 211 -25.02 0.34 2.88
N ILE A 212 -24.09 1.20 3.25
CA ILE A 212 -22.68 0.86 3.29
C ILE A 212 -22.39 0.18 4.63
N ASN A 213 -22.19 -1.13 4.58
CA ASN A 213 -21.84 -1.91 5.74
C ASN A 213 -20.30 -1.83 5.96
N ASN A 214 -19.90 -1.04 6.93
CA ASN A 214 -18.52 -1.06 7.42
C ASN A 214 -18.37 -2.27 8.36
N LYS A 215 -17.70 -3.33 7.89
CA LYS A 215 -17.37 -4.51 8.72
C LYS A 215 -16.41 -4.19 9.87
N ASP A 216 -15.93 -2.96 9.94
CA ASP A 216 -14.91 -2.51 10.91
C ASP A 216 -15.44 -2.40 12.36
N VAL A 217 -16.76 -2.56 12.57
CA VAL A 217 -17.41 -2.45 13.90
C VAL A 217 -17.10 -3.64 14.80
N GLU A 218 -16.73 -4.79 14.24
CA GLU A 218 -16.43 -6.02 15.01
C GLU A 218 -14.95 -6.11 15.44
N LEU A 219 -14.10 -5.27 14.92
CA LEU A 219 -12.71 -5.15 15.35
C LEU A 219 -12.67 -4.31 16.63
N GLY A 220 -11.93 -4.71 17.63
CA GLY A 220 -11.75 -3.93 18.86
C GLY A 220 -11.30 -2.49 18.59
N PHE A 221 -11.19 -1.69 19.65
CA PHE A 221 -10.79 -0.30 19.54
C PHE A 221 -9.36 -0.15 19.00
N TYR A 222 -9.17 0.74 18.02
CA TYR A 222 -7.85 1.29 17.71
C TYR A 222 -7.93 2.76 17.26
N LEU A 223 -6.86 3.48 17.60
CA LEU A 223 -6.69 4.90 17.29
C LEU A 223 -5.24 5.16 16.90
N PRO A 224 -4.95 5.43 15.62
CA PRO A 224 -3.65 5.92 15.18
C PRO A 224 -3.40 7.33 15.70
N VAL A 225 -2.30 7.52 16.43
CA VAL A 225 -1.96 8.83 17.00
C VAL A 225 -1.42 9.76 15.91
N GLN A 226 -2.16 10.81 15.64
CA GLN A 226 -1.79 11.83 14.65
C GLN A 226 -0.98 12.97 15.26
N ARG A 227 -1.26 13.30 16.53
CA ARG A 227 -0.59 14.39 17.23
C ARG A 227 -0.58 14.13 18.73
N VAL A 228 0.51 14.54 19.40
CA VAL A 228 0.56 14.66 20.85
C VAL A 228 0.35 16.12 21.20
N CYS A 229 -0.67 16.41 22.01
CA CYS A 229 -1.03 17.74 22.48
C CYS A 229 -0.56 17.92 23.92
N ARG A 230 0.29 18.90 24.16
CA ARG A 230 0.83 19.22 25.50
C ARG A 230 0.80 20.73 25.75
N PRO A 231 -0.39 21.32 25.97
CA PRO A 231 -0.52 22.78 26.17
C PRO A 231 0.11 23.28 27.47
N ASN A 232 0.26 22.40 28.46
CA ASN A 232 0.89 22.69 29.74
C ASN A 232 1.51 21.44 30.37
N HIS A 233 2.12 21.56 31.54
CA HIS A 233 2.83 20.47 32.21
C HIS A 233 1.91 19.39 32.81
N THR A 234 0.63 19.66 32.98
CA THR A 234 -0.34 18.75 33.61
C THR A 234 -1.20 17.99 32.58
N PHE A 235 -1.15 18.39 31.32
CA PHE A 235 -1.95 17.79 30.25
C PHE A 235 -1.07 17.23 29.15
N ARG A 236 -1.24 15.94 28.87
CA ARG A 236 -0.70 15.25 27.68
C ARG A 236 -1.80 14.43 27.05
N GLY A 237 -2.27 14.89 25.90
CA GLY A 237 -3.35 14.24 25.14
C GLY A 237 -2.86 13.67 23.83
N PHE A 238 -3.37 12.50 23.46
CA PHE A 238 -3.12 11.81 22.21
C PHE A 238 -4.30 12.04 21.29
N GLN A 239 -4.06 12.71 20.17
CA GLN A 239 -5.09 13.11 19.21
C GLN A 239 -5.09 12.19 18.01
N GLY A 240 -6.28 11.76 17.61
CA GLY A 240 -6.52 10.92 16.43
C GLY A 240 -8.01 10.71 16.21
N GLN A 241 -8.35 9.98 15.17
CA GLN A 241 -9.69 9.48 14.93
C GLN A 241 -9.79 8.04 15.46
N VAL A 242 -10.88 7.71 16.11
CA VAL A 242 -11.22 6.32 16.43
C VAL A 242 -11.59 5.62 15.12
N GLU A 243 -10.76 4.67 14.70
CA GLU A 243 -10.96 4.00 13.41
C GLU A 243 -11.93 2.81 13.54
N SER A 244 -11.91 2.09 14.68
CA SER A 244 -12.89 1.05 14.98
C SER A 244 -13.17 0.93 16.47
N GLY A 245 -14.26 0.23 16.80
CA GLY A 245 -14.67 -0.06 18.18
C GLY A 245 -15.03 1.17 18.98
N SER A 246 -14.88 1.07 20.30
CA SER A 246 -15.18 2.15 21.24
C SER A 246 -14.24 2.12 22.44
N VAL A 247 -14.06 3.27 23.05
CA VAL A 247 -13.25 3.45 24.26
C VAL A 247 -13.99 4.31 25.26
N SER A 248 -13.87 4.00 26.54
CA SER A 248 -14.49 4.72 27.66
C SER A 248 -13.45 5.17 28.68
N VAL A 249 -13.77 6.19 29.44
CA VAL A 249 -12.95 6.62 30.59
C VAL A 249 -12.81 5.45 31.57
N GLY A 250 -11.59 5.18 32.01
CA GLY A 250 -11.25 4.06 32.89
C GLY A 250 -10.85 2.77 32.16
N ASP A 251 -11.09 2.67 30.86
CA ASP A 251 -10.63 1.52 30.06
C ASP A 251 -9.11 1.38 30.11
N THR A 252 -8.65 0.13 30.11
CA THR A 252 -7.22 -0.16 29.94
C THR A 252 -6.93 -0.30 28.46
N ILE A 253 -6.02 0.50 27.96
CA ILE A 253 -5.52 0.44 26.59
C ILE A 253 -4.06 -0.01 26.56
N THR A 254 -3.66 -0.57 25.42
CA THR A 254 -2.26 -0.90 25.11
C THR A 254 -1.75 0.06 24.05
N THR A 255 -0.52 0.51 24.21
CA THR A 255 0.15 1.39 23.24
C THR A 255 1.07 0.56 22.35
N LEU A 256 1.02 0.75 21.04
CA LEU A 256 1.90 0.07 20.09
C LEU A 256 2.84 1.09 19.43
N PRO A 257 4.12 0.75 19.15
CA PRO A 257 4.75 -0.55 19.30
C PRO A 257 5.30 -0.87 20.70
N SER A 258 5.28 0.07 21.67
CA SER A 258 5.91 -0.08 23.00
C SER A 258 5.28 -1.17 23.89
N ASN A 259 4.05 -1.58 23.56
CA ASN A 259 3.27 -2.59 24.30
C ASN A 259 3.02 -2.23 25.78
N GLU A 260 3.03 -0.94 26.10
CA GLU A 260 2.71 -0.46 27.44
C GLU A 260 1.21 -0.40 27.67
N LYS A 261 0.78 -0.64 28.92
CA LYS A 261 -0.63 -0.54 29.31
C LYS A 261 -0.87 0.67 30.19
N ALA A 262 -1.92 1.43 29.91
CA ALA A 262 -2.36 2.59 30.69
C ALA A 262 -3.89 2.68 30.70
N LYS A 263 -4.46 3.41 31.67
CA LYS A 263 -5.90 3.64 31.71
C LYS A 263 -6.25 4.98 31.09
N VAL A 264 -7.38 5.03 30.42
CA VAL A 264 -7.96 6.27 29.90
C VAL A 264 -8.40 7.15 31.08
N LYS A 265 -7.77 8.31 31.22
CA LYS A 265 -8.07 9.29 32.26
C LYS A 265 -9.21 10.22 31.86
N SER A 266 -9.19 10.71 30.64
CA SER A 266 -10.25 11.55 30.08
C SER A 266 -10.28 11.45 28.55
N ILE A 267 -11.44 11.74 27.97
CA ILE A 267 -11.70 11.80 26.54
C ILE A 267 -12.29 13.17 26.22
N LEU A 268 -11.76 13.84 25.20
CA LEU A 268 -12.31 15.09 24.69
C LEU A 268 -12.75 14.89 23.23
N ILE A 269 -13.96 15.31 22.92
CA ILE A 269 -14.50 15.41 21.55
C ILE A 269 -14.63 16.91 21.25
N GLY A 270 -13.75 17.44 20.39
CA GLY A 270 -13.56 18.86 20.27
C GLY A 270 -13.01 19.45 21.57
N ASP A 271 -13.76 20.34 22.20
CA ASP A 271 -13.45 21.01 23.47
C ASP A 271 -14.24 20.47 24.67
N LYS A 272 -15.10 19.45 24.45
CA LYS A 272 -15.99 18.90 25.47
C LYS A 272 -15.51 17.56 25.99
N GLU A 273 -15.62 17.37 27.31
CA GLU A 273 -15.40 16.06 27.91
C GLU A 273 -16.51 15.10 27.53
N ALA A 274 -16.11 13.83 27.31
CA ALA A 274 -16.99 12.73 27.01
C ALA A 274 -16.63 11.50 27.84
N ASP A 275 -17.62 10.71 28.22
CA ASP A 275 -17.40 9.45 28.95
C ASP A 275 -16.90 8.33 28.04
N SER A 276 -17.23 8.41 26.76
CA SER A 276 -16.83 7.44 25.74
C SER A 276 -16.72 8.04 24.35
N ALA A 277 -16.02 7.34 23.47
CA ALA A 277 -15.95 7.65 22.05
C ALA A 277 -16.01 6.37 21.21
N SER A 278 -16.52 6.50 19.99
CA SER A 278 -16.73 5.38 19.06
C SER A 278 -16.14 5.67 17.67
N ALA A 279 -16.11 4.67 16.82
CA ALA A 279 -15.59 4.74 15.45
C ALA A 279 -16.09 5.98 14.70
N GLY A 280 -15.19 6.62 13.95
CA GLY A 280 -15.43 7.84 13.18
C GLY A 280 -15.28 9.15 13.96
N GLN A 281 -15.16 9.11 15.30
CA GLN A 281 -15.03 10.33 16.11
C GLN A 281 -13.58 10.78 16.26
N PRO A 282 -13.26 12.05 15.95
CA PRO A 282 -11.97 12.64 16.28
C PRO A 282 -11.91 12.98 17.78
N VAL A 283 -10.88 12.48 18.45
CA VAL A 283 -10.78 12.58 19.90
C VAL A 283 -9.40 13.01 20.38
N THR A 284 -9.34 13.50 21.63
CA THR A 284 -8.12 13.63 22.41
C THR A 284 -8.24 12.73 23.63
N ILE A 285 -7.37 11.73 23.74
CA ILE A 285 -7.32 10.79 24.86
C ILE A 285 -6.17 11.16 25.79
N GLN A 286 -6.45 11.35 27.08
CA GLN A 286 -5.45 11.49 28.12
C GLN A 286 -5.33 10.18 28.89
N LEU A 287 -4.11 9.76 29.21
CA LEU A 287 -3.84 8.55 29.99
C LEU A 287 -3.48 8.89 31.42
N ASP A 288 -3.64 7.91 32.33
CA ASP A 288 -3.40 8.06 33.77
C ASP A 288 -1.92 8.10 34.15
N LYS A 289 -1.03 7.67 33.25
CA LYS A 289 0.43 7.71 33.41
C LYS A 289 1.14 8.13 32.13
N GLU A 290 2.39 8.52 32.26
CA GLU A 290 3.27 8.77 31.12
C GLU A 290 3.59 7.43 30.41
N VAL A 291 3.49 7.43 29.10
CA VAL A 291 3.80 6.30 28.21
C VAL A 291 4.61 6.81 27.02
N ASP A 292 5.40 5.92 26.42
CA ASP A 292 6.13 6.26 25.19
C ASP A 292 5.20 6.18 23.97
N VAL A 293 4.54 7.29 23.71
CA VAL A 293 3.63 7.44 22.56
C VAL A 293 3.91 8.75 21.84
N SER A 294 4.12 8.64 20.55
CA SER A 294 4.34 9.75 19.62
C SER A 294 3.43 9.60 18.40
N ARG A 295 3.54 10.51 17.43
CA ARG A 295 2.87 10.35 16.12
C ARG A 295 3.38 9.07 15.45
N GLY A 296 2.46 8.25 14.97
CA GLY A 296 2.74 6.95 14.35
C GLY A 296 2.57 5.76 15.30
N CYS A 297 2.42 5.99 16.61
CA CYS A 297 1.96 4.98 17.55
C CYS A 297 0.45 4.74 17.41
N VAL A 298 -0.02 3.61 17.91
CA VAL A 298 -1.44 3.25 17.89
C VAL A 298 -1.90 2.86 19.28
N LEU A 299 -3.03 3.37 19.72
CA LEU A 299 -3.71 2.97 20.94
C LEU A 299 -4.72 1.88 20.61
N ILE A 300 -4.70 0.76 21.34
CA ILE A 300 -5.58 -0.38 21.10
C ILE A 300 -6.26 -0.86 22.39
N LYS A 301 -7.47 -1.44 22.22
CA LYS A 301 -8.17 -2.18 23.27
C LYS A 301 -8.95 -3.33 22.61
N ASP A 302 -8.81 -4.54 23.15
CA ASP A 302 -9.48 -5.75 22.65
C ASP A 302 -9.27 -5.95 21.13
N ASN A 303 -8.09 -5.58 20.64
CA ASN A 303 -7.71 -5.66 19.24
C ASN A 303 -6.30 -6.25 19.12
N ALA A 304 -6.05 -7.00 18.04
CA ALA A 304 -4.76 -7.59 17.72
C ALA A 304 -4.22 -6.94 16.45
N ILE A 305 -3.23 -6.07 16.60
CA ILE A 305 -2.58 -5.37 15.51
C ILE A 305 -1.10 -5.75 15.47
N THR A 306 -0.59 -5.98 14.28
CA THR A 306 0.77 -6.46 14.06
C THR A 306 1.78 -5.32 14.16
N VAL A 307 2.97 -5.64 14.68
CA VAL A 307 4.16 -4.78 14.60
C VAL A 307 5.19 -5.52 13.76
N SER A 308 5.58 -4.95 12.64
CA SER A 308 6.48 -5.59 11.68
C SER A 308 7.39 -4.58 10.98
N ASN A 309 8.54 -5.06 10.51
CA ASN A 309 9.44 -4.31 9.62
C ASN A 309 9.37 -4.79 8.17
N SER A 310 8.45 -5.69 7.84
CA SER A 310 8.34 -6.25 6.50
C SER A 310 6.90 -6.62 6.16
N VAL A 311 6.48 -6.29 4.95
CA VAL A 311 5.14 -6.58 4.45
C VAL A 311 5.18 -7.05 3.00
N THR A 312 4.19 -7.83 2.61
CA THR A 312 3.85 -8.05 1.21
C THR A 312 2.69 -7.13 0.85
N ALA A 313 2.85 -6.29 -0.15
CA ALA A 313 1.86 -5.31 -0.58
C ALA A 313 1.57 -5.39 -2.07
N THR A 314 0.34 -5.09 -2.48
CA THR A 314 0.03 -4.83 -3.88
C THR A 314 0.20 -3.34 -4.13
N LEU A 315 1.04 -3.00 -5.09
CA LEU A 315 1.38 -1.63 -5.46
C LEU A 315 0.84 -1.29 -6.85
N LEU A 316 0.34 -0.07 -7.01
CA LEU A 316 0.19 0.61 -8.28
C LEU A 316 1.39 1.53 -8.47
N TRP A 317 2.21 1.26 -9.49
CA TRP A 317 3.36 2.08 -9.82
C TRP A 317 2.91 3.32 -10.60
N MET A 318 3.31 4.51 -10.16
CA MET A 318 2.84 5.79 -10.71
C MET A 318 3.97 6.72 -11.17
N ASP A 319 5.21 6.30 -11.00
CA ASP A 319 6.38 7.06 -11.44
C ASP A 319 6.60 6.92 -12.94
N ASP A 320 7.21 7.93 -13.56
CA ASP A 320 7.66 7.88 -14.95
C ASP A 320 8.94 7.04 -15.10
N GLU A 321 9.74 6.95 -14.03
CA GLU A 321 10.88 6.05 -13.96
C GLU A 321 10.44 4.63 -13.59
N GLU A 322 11.09 3.63 -14.18
CA GLU A 322 10.87 2.23 -13.82
C GLU A 322 11.23 1.97 -12.35
N LEU A 323 10.47 1.09 -11.70
CA LEU A 323 10.78 0.65 -10.35
C LEU A 323 12.16 -0.02 -10.31
N THR A 324 12.99 0.45 -9.38
CA THR A 324 14.29 -0.15 -9.09
C THR A 324 14.26 -0.85 -7.73
N ILE A 325 14.52 -2.15 -7.72
CA ILE A 325 14.63 -2.94 -6.48
C ILE A 325 15.80 -2.41 -5.65
N GLY A 326 15.60 -2.31 -4.33
CA GLY A 326 16.61 -1.83 -3.39
C GLY A 326 16.76 -0.30 -3.33
N LYS A 327 16.06 0.47 -4.18
CA LYS A 327 16.03 1.93 -4.07
C LYS A 327 15.30 2.35 -2.81
N ASP A 328 15.86 3.32 -2.09
CA ASP A 328 15.30 3.90 -0.88
C ASP A 328 14.10 4.82 -1.17
N TYR A 329 12.98 4.54 -0.52
CA TYR A 329 11.79 5.39 -0.53
C TYR A 329 11.45 5.85 0.89
N LEU A 330 10.72 6.95 1.00
CA LEU A 330 9.95 7.24 2.21
C LEU A 330 8.61 6.55 2.08
N VAL A 331 8.36 5.58 2.96
CA VAL A 331 7.08 4.86 3.02
C VAL A 331 6.21 5.55 4.04
N LYS A 332 5.02 5.96 3.63
CA LYS A 332 4.01 6.52 4.53
C LYS A 332 2.88 5.50 4.71
N ILE A 333 2.68 5.06 5.95
CA ILE A 333 1.60 4.17 6.37
C ILE A 333 0.88 4.82 7.54
N GLY A 334 -0.42 5.02 7.41
CA GLY A 334 -1.20 5.74 8.41
C GLY A 334 -0.58 7.09 8.75
N THR A 335 -0.20 7.29 10.01
CA THR A 335 0.43 8.52 10.48
C THR A 335 1.96 8.47 10.55
N LYS A 336 2.56 7.30 10.29
CA LYS A 336 4.01 7.07 10.29
C LYS A 336 4.59 7.34 8.90
N GLN A 337 5.81 7.88 8.87
CA GLN A 337 6.64 8.01 7.69
C GLN A 337 8.02 7.47 8.03
N ILE A 338 8.53 6.56 7.21
CA ILE A 338 9.73 5.79 7.51
C ILE A 338 10.48 5.43 6.22
N PRO A 339 11.82 5.39 6.23
CA PRO A 339 12.58 4.81 5.13
C PRO A 339 12.25 3.33 4.92
N GLY A 340 12.14 2.94 3.68
CA GLY A 340 11.92 1.55 3.30
C GLY A 340 12.35 1.29 1.87
N VAL A 341 12.51 0.02 1.56
CA VAL A 341 12.95 -0.45 0.24
C VAL A 341 11.97 -1.50 -0.29
N ILE A 342 11.81 -1.56 -1.59
CA ILE A 342 11.18 -2.70 -2.25
C ILE A 342 12.26 -3.78 -2.38
N ALA A 343 12.11 -4.85 -1.59
CA ALA A 343 13.07 -5.93 -1.55
C ALA A 343 12.92 -6.89 -2.73
N ASN A 344 11.68 -7.07 -3.21
CA ASN A 344 11.39 -8.00 -4.30
C ASN A 344 10.07 -7.65 -4.99
N ILE A 345 9.98 -7.92 -6.29
CA ILE A 345 8.74 -7.96 -7.06
C ILE A 345 8.36 -9.43 -7.22
N LYS A 346 7.30 -9.88 -6.53
CA LYS A 346 6.86 -11.29 -6.66
C LYS A 346 6.30 -11.58 -8.03
N TYR A 347 5.45 -10.70 -8.54
CA TYR A 347 4.85 -10.75 -9.87
C TYR A 347 4.09 -9.46 -10.15
N LYS A 348 3.95 -9.11 -11.42
CA LYS A 348 3.00 -8.09 -11.84
C LYS A 348 1.66 -8.73 -12.24
N ILE A 349 0.61 -7.93 -12.17
CA ILE A 349 -0.74 -8.34 -12.55
C ILE A 349 -1.03 -7.79 -13.94
N ASP A 350 -1.18 -8.66 -14.93
CA ASP A 350 -1.63 -8.24 -16.25
C ASP A 350 -3.05 -7.67 -16.19
N VAL A 351 -3.22 -6.44 -16.64
CA VAL A 351 -4.50 -5.72 -16.52
C VAL A 351 -5.61 -6.38 -17.33
N ASN A 352 -5.26 -7.03 -18.46
CA ASN A 352 -6.24 -7.61 -19.37
C ASN A 352 -6.70 -8.99 -18.90
N SER A 353 -5.77 -9.85 -18.50
CA SER A 353 -6.05 -11.24 -18.13
C SER A 353 -6.17 -11.48 -16.64
N GLY A 354 -5.70 -10.54 -15.80
CA GLY A 354 -5.62 -10.73 -14.35
C GLY A 354 -4.54 -11.71 -13.89
N GLN A 355 -3.77 -12.26 -14.82
CA GLN A 355 -2.78 -13.28 -14.51
C GLN A 355 -1.52 -12.68 -13.89
N ALA A 356 -0.89 -13.46 -13.02
CA ALA A 356 0.42 -13.16 -12.48
C ALA A 356 1.49 -13.37 -13.55
N VAL A 357 2.30 -12.35 -13.81
CA VAL A 357 3.40 -12.36 -14.78
C VAL A 357 4.69 -12.07 -14.03
N GLN A 358 5.68 -12.90 -14.18
CA GLN A 358 7.01 -12.65 -13.61
C GLN A 358 7.66 -11.46 -14.30
N THR A 359 8.23 -10.57 -13.50
CA THR A 359 8.93 -9.38 -14.00
C THR A 359 9.93 -8.89 -12.96
N GLU A 360 10.99 -8.29 -13.43
CA GLU A 360 12.00 -7.62 -12.58
C GLU A 360 11.81 -6.09 -12.58
N LYS A 361 10.88 -5.60 -13.38
CA LYS A 361 10.61 -4.19 -13.58
C LYS A 361 9.13 -3.87 -13.53
N LEU A 362 8.79 -2.66 -13.13
CA LEU A 362 7.46 -2.11 -13.27
C LEU A 362 7.51 -0.79 -14.01
N GLU A 363 6.65 -0.68 -14.99
CA GLU A 363 6.40 0.55 -15.71
C GLU A 363 5.22 1.31 -15.11
N LYS A 364 5.09 2.57 -15.47
CA LYS A 364 3.98 3.42 -15.05
C LYS A 364 2.62 2.76 -15.30
N ASN A 365 1.73 2.85 -14.30
CA ASN A 365 0.37 2.29 -14.31
C ASN A 365 0.30 0.75 -14.22
N GLU A 366 1.39 0.08 -13.93
CA GLU A 366 1.39 -1.34 -13.65
C GLU A 366 1.08 -1.65 -12.20
N LEU A 367 0.41 -2.78 -11.98
CA LEU A 367 0.11 -3.34 -10.67
C LEU A 367 1.02 -4.52 -10.39
N ALA A 368 1.63 -4.57 -9.21
CA ALA A 368 2.45 -5.70 -8.80
C ALA A 368 2.33 -6.02 -7.31
N VAL A 369 2.60 -7.26 -6.98
CA VAL A 369 2.77 -7.71 -5.60
C VAL A 369 4.25 -7.68 -5.27
N CYS A 370 4.61 -6.91 -4.25
CA CYS A 370 5.98 -6.65 -3.85
C CYS A 370 6.19 -6.93 -2.37
N ASP A 371 7.40 -7.30 -2.01
CA ASP A 371 7.84 -7.32 -0.62
C ASP A 371 8.54 -6.00 -0.30
N ILE A 372 8.12 -5.37 0.79
CA ILE A 372 8.64 -4.09 1.26
C ILE A 372 9.24 -4.30 2.64
N MET A 373 10.46 -3.80 2.82
CA MET A 373 11.15 -3.80 4.11
C MET A 373 11.28 -2.37 4.62
N PHE A 374 11.05 -2.19 5.92
CA PHE A 374 11.16 -0.91 6.61
C PHE A 374 12.43 -0.87 7.47
N GLN A 375 12.98 0.30 7.67
CA GLN A 375 14.18 0.49 8.48
C GLN A 375 13.99 0.06 9.94
N GLU A 376 12.78 0.22 10.48
CA GLU A 376 12.43 -0.18 11.84
C GLU A 376 11.06 -0.86 11.87
N LYS A 377 10.73 -1.50 12.99
CA LYS A 377 9.40 -2.08 13.20
C LYS A 377 8.38 -0.98 13.39
N ILE A 378 7.27 -1.09 12.69
CA ILE A 378 6.13 -0.17 12.75
C ILE A 378 4.84 -0.93 13.01
N VAL A 379 3.84 -0.20 13.47
CA VAL A 379 2.48 -0.73 13.58
C VAL A 379 1.89 -0.76 12.17
N VAL A 380 1.60 -1.95 11.68
CA VAL A 380 1.11 -2.20 10.33
C VAL A 380 0.24 -3.46 10.32
N ASP A 381 -0.82 -3.48 9.53
CA ASP A 381 -1.64 -4.68 9.39
C ASP A 381 -2.18 -4.84 7.97
N GLU A 382 -2.80 -5.98 7.70
CA GLU A 382 -3.46 -6.24 6.43
C GLU A 382 -4.58 -5.23 6.19
N PHE A 383 -4.62 -4.66 5.01
CA PHE A 383 -5.59 -3.64 4.61
C PHE A 383 -7.05 -4.06 4.82
N ASN A 384 -7.35 -5.34 4.58
CA ASN A 384 -8.69 -5.89 4.78
C ASN A 384 -9.12 -5.97 6.25
N LYS A 385 -8.16 -5.90 7.20
CA LYS A 385 -8.42 -5.91 8.64
C LYS A 385 -8.46 -4.50 9.20
N HIS A 386 -7.40 -3.74 8.96
CA HIS A 386 -7.23 -2.39 9.48
C HIS A 386 -6.80 -1.44 8.36
N ARG A 387 -7.79 -0.84 7.68
CA ARG A 387 -7.58 -0.05 6.46
C ARG A 387 -6.48 1.01 6.62
N THR A 388 -6.56 1.85 7.64
CA THR A 388 -5.60 2.95 7.88
C THR A 388 -4.19 2.49 8.24
N LEU A 389 -4.01 1.24 8.65
CA LEU A 389 -2.72 0.63 8.96
C LEU A 389 -2.22 -0.29 7.83
N GLY A 390 -3.03 -0.48 6.79
CA GLY A 390 -2.72 -1.33 5.65
C GLY A 390 -2.62 -0.58 4.32
N GLU A 391 -2.91 0.71 4.26
CA GLU A 391 -2.72 1.55 3.08
C GLU A 391 -1.37 2.27 3.14
N LEU A 392 -0.68 2.35 2.01
CA LEU A 392 0.65 2.96 1.95
C LEU A 392 0.89 3.75 0.67
N ILE A 393 1.81 4.70 0.76
CA ILE A 393 2.42 5.33 -0.41
C ILE A 393 3.94 5.28 -0.31
N LEU A 394 4.58 5.17 -1.47
CA LEU A 394 6.03 5.29 -1.63
C LEU A 394 6.35 6.67 -2.20
N ILE A 395 7.23 7.39 -1.54
CA ILE A 395 7.66 8.73 -1.92
C ILE A 395 9.14 8.67 -2.25
N ASP A 396 9.50 9.10 -3.46
CA ASP A 396 10.91 9.24 -3.85
C ASP A 396 11.61 10.27 -2.98
N ARG A 397 12.76 9.93 -2.43
CA ARG A 397 13.49 10.77 -1.47
C ARG A 397 14.16 11.99 -2.07
N ILE A 398 14.38 11.99 -3.39
CA ILE A 398 15.06 13.07 -4.11
C ILE A 398 14.04 14.06 -4.65
N SER A 399 13.08 13.57 -5.44
CA SER A 399 12.07 14.39 -6.08
C SER A 399 10.90 14.76 -5.14
N ASN A 400 10.70 14.02 -4.05
CA ASN A 400 9.53 14.07 -3.18
C ASN A 400 8.20 13.76 -3.89
N MET A 401 8.25 13.15 -5.07
CA MET A 401 7.08 12.69 -5.80
C MET A 401 6.59 11.34 -5.24
N THR A 402 5.29 11.13 -5.29
CA THR A 402 4.72 9.82 -4.97
C THR A 402 4.98 8.87 -6.13
N SER A 403 5.80 7.84 -5.89
CA SER A 403 6.16 6.84 -6.92
C SER A 403 5.18 5.68 -6.98
N ALA A 404 4.55 5.34 -5.85
CA ALA A 404 3.53 4.28 -5.82
C ALA A 404 2.51 4.51 -4.71
N CYS A 405 1.32 3.94 -4.89
CA CYS A 405 0.38 3.70 -3.81
C CYS A 405 0.03 2.21 -3.76
N GLY A 406 -0.44 1.73 -2.62
CA GLY A 406 -0.79 0.33 -2.50
C GLY A 406 -1.36 -0.07 -1.15
N VAL A 407 -1.63 -1.36 -1.03
CA VAL A 407 -2.24 -1.95 0.15
C VAL A 407 -1.46 -3.17 0.63
N VAL A 408 -1.37 -3.31 1.93
CA VAL A 408 -0.73 -4.46 2.59
C VAL A 408 -1.65 -5.68 2.48
N ASN A 409 -1.16 -6.71 1.82
CA ASN A 409 -1.86 -7.98 1.68
C ASN A 409 -1.56 -8.91 2.85
N LYS A 410 -0.31 -8.85 3.35
CA LYS A 410 0.16 -9.70 4.43
C LYS A 410 1.29 -9.01 5.17
N THR A 411 1.21 -9.02 6.50
CA THR A 411 2.33 -8.68 7.35
C THR A 411 3.24 -9.90 7.46
N GLN A 412 4.52 -9.71 7.26
CA GLN A 412 5.48 -10.74 7.60
C GLN A 412 5.78 -10.57 9.08
N ILE A 413 5.23 -11.45 9.90
CA ILE A 413 5.62 -11.53 11.29
C ILE A 413 7.05 -12.07 11.28
N THR A 414 8.01 -11.19 11.43
CA THR A 414 9.27 -11.63 11.98
C THR A 414 8.92 -12.13 13.38
N GLN A 415 8.84 -13.44 13.51
CA GLN A 415 8.82 -14.04 14.86
C GLN A 415 10.10 -13.57 15.49
N ASP A 416 10.02 -12.46 16.24
CA ASP A 416 11.14 -12.00 17.03
C ASP A 416 10.79 -10.80 17.85
N GLU A 417 10.97 -10.94 19.08
CA GLU A 417 11.66 -9.98 19.96
C GLU A 417 11.64 -10.37 21.40
N ASN A 418 10.99 -11.45 21.74
CA ASN A 418 11.24 -12.07 23.04
C ASN A 418 12.45 -13.03 22.99
N GLU A 419 12.92 -13.34 21.79
CA GLU A 419 14.22 -13.95 21.59
C GLU A 419 15.18 -12.88 21.08
N LYS A 420 15.66 -12.03 21.99
CA LYS A 420 17.02 -11.51 21.80
C LYS A 420 17.83 -12.74 21.45
N SER A 421 18.32 -12.82 20.23
CA SER A 421 19.35 -13.78 19.89
C SER A 421 20.59 -13.37 20.64
N THR A 422 20.51 -13.56 21.90
CA THR A 422 21.68 -13.69 22.72
C THR A 422 22.20 -15.06 22.34
N PHE A 423 23.47 -15.18 22.18
CA PHE A 423 24.12 -16.47 22.09
C PHE A 423 23.85 -17.31 23.37
N GLU A 424 22.94 -16.87 24.19
CA GLU A 424 22.43 -17.46 25.44
C GLU A 424 20.94 -17.70 25.27
N GLY A 425 20.55 -18.86 24.84
CA GLY A 425 19.15 -19.26 24.67
C GLY A 425 19.03 -20.57 23.92
N ASP A 426 17.85 -21.08 23.78
CA ASP A 426 17.58 -22.39 23.16
C ASP A 426 17.77 -22.42 21.62
N GLY A 427 18.46 -21.43 21.08
CA GLY A 427 18.71 -21.28 19.63
C GLY A 427 17.64 -20.47 18.92
N VAL A 428 18.05 -19.66 17.98
CA VAL A 428 17.19 -18.87 17.12
C VAL A 428 16.86 -19.69 15.88
N LYS A 429 15.56 -19.85 15.60
CA LYS A 429 15.15 -20.47 14.34
C LYS A 429 15.60 -19.60 13.18
N ALA A 430 16.18 -20.20 12.16
CA ALA A 430 16.48 -19.53 10.91
C ALA A 430 15.23 -18.80 10.38
N ARG A 431 15.37 -17.58 9.93
CA ARG A 431 14.42 -17.01 9.01
C ARG A 431 14.25 -17.99 7.87
N GLY A 432 13.00 -18.26 7.50
CA GLY A 432 12.66 -19.29 6.54
C GLY A 432 13.56 -19.29 5.31
N ASP A 433 13.66 -20.39 4.68
CA ASP A 433 14.63 -20.85 3.69
C ASP A 433 14.82 -20.01 2.42
N ILE A 434 14.37 -18.76 2.41
CA ILE A 434 14.32 -17.92 1.21
C ILE A 434 15.69 -17.26 0.91
N PHE A 435 16.55 -17.13 1.91
CA PHE A 435 17.84 -16.45 1.76
C PHE A 435 18.98 -17.33 2.19
N GLU A 436 19.98 -17.45 1.34
CA GLU A 436 21.32 -17.87 1.72
C GLU A 436 22.17 -16.63 1.96
N GLU A 437 22.82 -16.56 3.09
CA GLU A 437 23.67 -15.45 3.48
C GLU A 437 25.11 -15.90 3.54
N TYR A 438 25.98 -15.13 2.91
CA TYR A 438 27.41 -15.39 2.85
C TYR A 438 28.18 -14.16 3.27
N TYR A 439 29.35 -14.36 3.80
CA TYR A 439 30.30 -13.31 4.14
C TYR A 439 31.56 -13.49 3.31
N TYR A 440 31.88 -12.47 2.53
CA TYR A 440 33.09 -12.44 1.74
C TYR A 440 34.17 -11.69 2.51
N ASN A 441 35.27 -12.37 2.77
CA ASN A 441 36.44 -11.76 3.38
C ASN A 441 37.33 -11.14 2.30
N MET A 442 37.47 -9.82 2.33
CA MET A 442 38.16 -9.03 1.31
C MET A 442 39.70 -9.28 1.33
N GLU A 443 40.27 -9.71 2.45
CA GLU A 443 41.69 -9.96 2.57
C GLU A 443 42.05 -11.40 2.16
N SER A 444 41.27 -12.38 2.64
CA SER A 444 41.52 -13.79 2.38
C SER A 444 40.87 -14.31 1.11
N GLN A 445 40.01 -13.53 0.48
CA GLN A 445 39.24 -13.90 -0.71
C GLN A 445 38.35 -15.15 -0.52
N ASN A 446 37.98 -15.44 0.71
CA ASN A 446 37.16 -16.58 1.06
C ASN A 446 35.72 -16.20 1.34
N ILE A 447 34.83 -17.13 1.05
CA ILE A 447 33.39 -17.00 1.28
C ILE A 447 33.01 -17.95 2.42
N LEU A 448 32.30 -17.38 3.40
CA LEU A 448 31.71 -18.14 4.50
C LEU A 448 30.20 -18.14 4.34
N LYS A 449 29.63 -19.32 4.17
CA LYS A 449 28.17 -19.49 4.21
C LYS A 449 27.69 -19.29 5.64
N ALA A 450 26.76 -18.34 5.83
CA ALA A 450 26.18 -18.11 7.14
C ALA A 450 25.25 -19.25 7.53
N ARG A 451 25.47 -19.83 8.70
CA ARG A 451 24.57 -20.85 9.25
C ARG A 451 23.32 -20.22 9.87
N PRO A 452 22.17 -20.87 9.76
CA PRO A 452 21.05 -20.54 10.63
C PRO A 452 21.49 -20.66 12.10
N VAL A 453 21.07 -19.73 12.93
CA VAL A 453 21.29 -19.84 14.38
C VAL A 453 20.27 -20.84 14.93
N THR A 454 20.69 -22.08 15.06
CA THR A 454 19.85 -23.20 15.55
C THR A 454 20.18 -23.64 16.95
N GLN A 455 21.27 -23.10 17.51
CA GLN A 455 21.75 -23.44 18.86
C GLN A 455 22.40 -22.24 19.52
N THR A 456 22.49 -22.26 20.81
CA THR A 456 23.24 -21.30 21.60
C THR A 456 24.73 -21.65 21.56
N TYR A 457 25.54 -20.63 21.38
CA TYR A 457 27.02 -20.75 21.45
C TYR A 457 27.51 -20.02 22.69
N ARG A 458 28.35 -20.69 23.48
CA ARG A 458 29.01 -20.12 24.67
C ARG A 458 30.51 -20.33 24.59
N ILE A 459 31.28 -19.41 25.12
CA ILE A 459 32.72 -19.56 25.22
C ILE A 459 33.04 -20.85 26.01
N GLY A 460 33.87 -21.69 25.45
CA GLY A 460 34.22 -22.99 26.00
C GLY A 460 33.42 -24.18 25.51
N ASP A 461 32.35 -23.95 24.76
CA ASP A 461 31.56 -25.05 24.16
C ASP A 461 32.39 -25.85 23.18
N VAL A 462 32.20 -27.17 23.17
CA VAL A 462 32.83 -28.08 22.20
C VAL A 462 31.92 -28.19 20.97
N ILE A 463 32.44 -27.79 19.82
CA ILE A 463 31.68 -27.74 18.57
C ILE A 463 32.40 -28.48 17.46
N SER A 464 31.64 -29.25 16.68
CA SER A 464 32.13 -29.83 15.44
C SER A 464 32.11 -28.80 14.31
N THR A 465 33.28 -28.54 13.74
CA THR A 465 33.43 -27.59 12.62
C THR A 465 33.30 -28.26 11.25
N LYS A 466 32.89 -29.53 11.20
CA LYS A 466 32.81 -30.30 9.96
C LYS A 466 31.78 -29.68 8.99
N GLY A 467 32.29 -29.19 7.88
CA GLY A 467 31.51 -28.89 6.68
C GLY A 467 31.28 -27.40 6.38
N GLU A 468 30.94 -26.55 7.34
CA GLU A 468 30.55 -25.16 7.07
C GLU A 468 31.32 -24.14 7.91
N SER A 469 32.56 -24.43 8.22
CA SER A 469 33.49 -23.50 8.86
C SER A 469 34.65 -23.23 7.94
N TYR A 470 35.19 -22.03 8.01
CA TYR A 470 36.45 -21.70 7.37
C TYR A 470 37.59 -21.94 8.35
N HIS A 471 38.58 -22.71 7.89
CA HIS A 471 39.78 -23.00 8.68
C HIS A 471 40.88 -22.01 8.35
N TYR A 472 41.34 -21.29 9.34
CA TYR A 472 42.50 -20.41 9.20
C TYR A 472 43.78 -21.17 9.46
N PRO A 473 44.86 -20.82 8.72
CA PRO A 473 46.17 -21.51 8.89
C PRO A 473 46.72 -21.50 10.31
N ASP A 474 46.31 -20.52 11.12
CA ASP A 474 46.76 -20.37 12.52
C ASP A 474 45.92 -21.16 13.54
N SER A 475 45.30 -22.24 13.11
CA SER A 475 44.65 -23.21 14.00
C SER A 475 43.34 -22.76 14.65
N PHE A 476 42.54 -21.97 13.97
CA PHE A 476 41.17 -21.71 14.38
C PHE A 476 40.17 -21.78 13.22
N ASP A 477 38.94 -22.10 13.55
CA ASP A 477 37.82 -22.16 12.62
C ASP A 477 36.85 -21.04 12.90
N ILE A 478 36.09 -20.65 11.86
CA ILE A 478 35.03 -19.66 11.98
C ILE A 478 33.72 -20.22 11.45
N ILE A 479 32.69 -20.00 12.22
CA ILE A 479 31.32 -20.21 11.79
C ILE A 479 30.65 -18.84 11.70
N ALA A 480 30.18 -18.46 10.51
CA ALA A 480 29.33 -17.28 10.33
C ALA A 480 27.86 -17.61 10.62
N LEU A 481 27.18 -16.73 11.36
CA LEU A 481 25.78 -16.88 11.72
C LEU A 481 24.95 -15.77 11.05
N ARG A 482 23.81 -16.14 10.49
CA ARG A 482 22.92 -15.19 9.81
C ARG A 482 22.58 -14.00 10.71
N ASP A 483 22.79 -12.80 10.20
CA ASP A 483 22.43 -11.50 10.82
C ASP A 483 22.93 -11.28 12.26
N LYS A 484 23.88 -12.11 12.76
CA LYS A 484 24.18 -12.08 14.17
C LYS A 484 25.67 -11.92 14.48
N ALA A 485 26.46 -12.90 14.09
CA ALA A 485 27.80 -12.98 14.60
C ALA A 485 28.68 -13.96 13.80
N ALA A 486 29.93 -13.97 14.15
CA ALA A 486 30.80 -15.11 13.87
C ALA A 486 31.28 -15.75 15.17
N VAL A 487 31.40 -17.05 15.14
CA VAL A 487 31.90 -17.84 16.24
C VAL A 487 33.34 -18.31 15.89
N LYS A 488 34.30 -17.90 16.70
CA LYS A 488 35.67 -18.35 16.58
C LYS A 488 35.87 -19.64 17.39
N ILE A 489 36.43 -20.64 16.76
CA ILE A 489 36.62 -21.96 17.34
C ILE A 489 38.09 -22.31 17.25
N ARG A 490 38.70 -22.63 18.40
CA ARG A 490 40.06 -23.14 18.47
C ARG A 490 40.07 -24.50 19.19
N ASP A 491 40.77 -25.46 18.62
CA ASP A 491 40.85 -26.82 19.16
C ASP A 491 39.47 -27.45 19.44
N GLY A 492 38.49 -27.18 18.57
CA GLY A 492 37.13 -27.69 18.69
C GLY A 492 36.29 -27.03 19.80
N LYS A 493 36.74 -25.91 20.37
CA LYS A 493 36.01 -25.16 21.39
C LYS A 493 35.76 -23.74 20.94
N VAL A 494 34.63 -23.18 21.32
CA VAL A 494 34.31 -21.76 21.12
C VAL A 494 35.28 -20.91 21.94
N GLU A 495 36.14 -20.17 21.26
CA GLU A 495 37.10 -19.25 21.87
C GLU A 495 36.48 -17.85 22.05
N ASP A 496 35.75 -17.39 21.05
CA ASP A 496 35.13 -16.06 21.07
C ASP A 496 33.87 -15.99 20.21
N ILE A 497 33.01 -15.03 20.50
CA ILE A 497 31.76 -14.76 19.77
C ILE A 497 31.72 -13.28 19.46
N LEU A 498 31.74 -12.93 18.17
CA LEU A 498 31.77 -11.56 17.69
C LEU A 498 30.44 -11.18 17.06
N ALA A 499 29.81 -10.16 17.62
CA ALA A 499 28.62 -9.56 17.02
C ALA A 499 28.99 -8.88 15.70
N LEU A 500 28.19 -9.10 14.68
CA LEU A 500 28.25 -8.32 13.44
C LEU A 500 27.73 -6.93 13.70
N ASN A 501 28.54 -5.94 13.44
CA ASN A 501 28.11 -4.56 13.60
C ASN A 501 27.29 -4.10 12.39
N GLU A 502 26.20 -3.43 12.66
CA GLU A 502 25.23 -2.98 11.67
C GLU A 502 25.82 -2.07 10.59
N TYR A 503 26.81 -1.25 10.93
CA TYR A 503 27.44 -0.33 9.98
C TYR A 503 28.18 -0.98 8.82
N ARG A 504 28.33 -2.29 8.81
CA ARG A 504 29.00 -3.02 7.73
C ARG A 504 28.20 -3.13 6.46
N TYR A 505 26.95 -2.82 6.53
CA TYR A 505 26.06 -2.86 5.37
C TYR A 505 25.82 -1.49 4.78
N ALA A 506 25.83 -0.42 5.60
CA ALA A 506 25.32 0.85 5.20
C ALA A 506 26.38 1.80 4.68
N ASP A 507 27.55 1.84 5.29
CA ASP A 507 28.41 3.02 5.16
C ASP A 507 29.70 2.79 4.39
N VAL A 508 30.01 1.57 4.05
CA VAL A 508 31.11 1.31 3.15
C VAL A 508 30.51 0.84 1.84
N PRO A 509 30.37 1.72 0.88
CA PRO A 509 30.01 1.26 -0.44
C PRO A 509 31.02 0.17 -0.79
N LEU A 510 30.51 -0.97 -1.20
CA LEU A 510 31.30 -2.02 -1.83
C LEU A 510 32.20 -1.47 -2.94
N VAL A 511 31.96 -0.25 -3.22
CA VAL A 511 32.66 0.60 -4.15
C VAL A 511 33.87 1.28 -3.53
N ASN A 512 34.20 1.14 -2.36
CA ASN A 512 35.34 1.84 -1.80
C ASN A 512 36.59 1.70 -2.70
N SER A 513 37.69 1.81 -2.18
CA SER A 513 38.99 1.71 -2.86
C SER A 513 39.13 0.57 -3.89
N ARG A 514 38.19 -0.38 -3.92
CA ARG A 514 38.18 -1.50 -4.88
C ARG A 514 36.95 -1.54 -5.80
N GLY A 515 36.06 -0.64 -5.62
CA GLY A 515 35.20 -0.17 -6.67
C GLY A 515 33.96 -0.97 -7.01
N PHE A 516 33.38 -1.86 -6.20
CA PHE A 516 32.20 -2.59 -6.69
C PHE A 516 31.02 -2.67 -5.71
N SER A 517 29.89 -2.22 -6.21
CA SER A 517 28.59 -2.74 -5.85
C SER A 517 28.11 -3.59 -7.03
N ILE A 518 27.92 -4.88 -6.85
CA ILE A 518 27.46 -5.76 -7.90
C ILE A 518 26.17 -6.41 -7.46
N GLN A 519 25.20 -6.28 -8.32
CA GLN A 519 23.97 -7.06 -8.28
C GLN A 519 24.10 -8.16 -9.31
N VAL A 520 23.98 -9.40 -8.87
CA VAL A 520 24.04 -10.58 -9.73
C VAL A 520 22.75 -11.36 -9.60
N HIS A 521 22.28 -11.92 -10.70
CA HIS A 521 20.94 -12.51 -10.80
C HIS A 521 20.99 -14.06 -10.77
N SER A 522 22.17 -14.63 -10.71
CA SER A 522 22.36 -16.08 -10.65
C SER A 522 23.67 -16.46 -9.96
N GLU A 523 23.74 -17.69 -9.49
CA GLU A 523 24.96 -18.27 -8.95
C GLU A 523 26.10 -18.32 -10.00
N GLU A 524 25.75 -18.50 -11.27
CA GLU A 524 26.73 -18.52 -12.37
C GLU A 524 27.35 -17.14 -12.58
N GLU A 525 26.54 -16.07 -12.58
CA GLU A 525 27.03 -14.70 -12.66
C GLU A 525 27.90 -14.33 -11.45
N TYR A 526 27.48 -14.78 -10.27
CA TYR A 526 28.24 -14.58 -9.05
C TYR A 526 29.62 -15.27 -9.10
N ASN A 527 29.67 -16.52 -9.50
CA ASN A 527 30.92 -17.26 -9.63
C ASN A 527 31.83 -16.64 -10.68
N LYS A 528 31.28 -16.21 -11.81
CA LYS A 528 32.02 -15.48 -12.84
C LYS A 528 32.62 -14.18 -12.29
N PHE A 529 31.83 -13.43 -11.52
CA PHE A 529 32.33 -12.22 -10.86
C PHE A 529 33.47 -12.53 -9.88
N LEU A 530 33.34 -13.58 -9.09
CA LEU A 530 34.40 -13.99 -8.17
C LEU A 530 35.68 -14.38 -8.89
N ASP A 531 35.58 -15.12 -10.00
CA ASP A 531 36.73 -15.49 -10.82
C ASP A 531 37.43 -14.25 -11.36
N GLU A 532 36.67 -13.32 -11.93
CA GLU A 532 37.20 -12.05 -12.44
C GLU A 532 37.79 -11.17 -11.32
N PHE A 533 37.19 -11.20 -10.14
CA PHE A 533 37.65 -10.46 -8.97
C PHE A 533 38.96 -11.07 -8.43
N ASN A 534 39.02 -12.40 -8.29
CA ASN A 534 40.19 -13.12 -7.83
C ASN A 534 41.37 -12.98 -8.79
N GLU A 535 41.15 -12.98 -10.10
CA GLU A 535 42.19 -12.72 -11.11
C GLU A 535 42.83 -11.33 -10.95
N LYS A 536 42.03 -10.32 -10.58
CA LYS A 536 42.54 -8.96 -10.37
C LYS A 536 43.22 -8.74 -9.04
N GLU A 537 42.92 -9.55 -8.03
CA GLU A 537 43.40 -9.42 -6.64
C GLU A 537 44.66 -10.25 -6.32
N GLN A 538 45.09 -11.14 -7.19
CA GLN A 538 46.29 -12.02 -6.98
C GLN A 538 47.61 -11.26 -6.77
N GLN A 539 47.60 -9.93 -6.70
CA GLN A 539 48.78 -9.07 -6.55
C GLN A 539 48.99 -8.51 -5.13
N THR A 540 48.18 -8.84 -4.15
CA THR A 540 48.37 -8.34 -2.79
C THR A 540 48.73 -9.44 -1.83
N ASP A 541 49.86 -9.23 -1.18
CA ASP A 541 50.55 -10.14 -0.27
C ASP A 541 49.67 -10.72 0.84
N ALA A 542 49.87 -12.01 1.06
CA ALA A 542 49.20 -12.86 2.04
C ALA A 542 49.64 -12.67 3.51
N ALA A 543 50.27 -11.56 3.87
CA ALA A 543 51.01 -11.43 5.12
C ALA A 543 50.25 -10.84 6.32
N LEU A 544 48.91 -10.84 6.35
CA LEU A 544 48.13 -10.16 7.40
C LEU A 544 47.21 -11.05 8.26
N PHE A 545 47.51 -12.34 8.36
CA PHE A 545 46.62 -13.29 9.05
C PHE A 545 46.82 -13.43 10.57
N ASP A 546 47.64 -12.63 11.19
CA ASP A 546 47.89 -12.71 12.65
C ASP A 546 46.88 -11.95 13.51
N LYS A 547 45.94 -11.31 12.92
CA LYS A 547 44.89 -10.63 13.67
C LYS A 547 43.59 -11.39 13.62
N TRP A 548 42.97 -11.51 14.76
CA TRP A 548 41.58 -11.90 14.89
C TRP A 548 40.73 -11.20 13.85
N ILE A 549 39.72 -11.88 13.32
CA ILE A 549 38.91 -11.40 12.23
C ILE A 549 38.40 -9.99 12.50
N ASP A 550 38.92 -9.07 11.73
CA ASP A 550 38.32 -7.75 11.65
C ASP A 550 37.14 -7.82 10.67
N PHE A 551 35.94 -7.80 11.23
CA PHE A 551 34.74 -7.82 10.40
C PHE A 551 34.60 -6.60 9.49
N SER A 552 35.39 -5.55 9.66
CA SER A 552 35.44 -4.43 8.73
C SER A 552 35.87 -4.85 7.31
N VAL A 553 36.62 -5.96 7.19
CA VAL A 553 37.03 -6.50 5.90
C VAL A 553 36.02 -7.45 5.26
N TYR A 554 35.01 -7.88 6.01
CA TYR A 554 33.94 -8.70 5.44
C TYR A 554 32.85 -7.87 4.78
N ARG A 555 32.26 -8.45 3.74
CA ARG A 555 31.08 -7.92 3.09
C ARG A 555 30.00 -9.00 3.10
N LYS A 556 28.79 -8.59 3.41
CA LYS A 556 27.64 -9.50 3.37
C LYS A 556 27.25 -9.74 1.93
N ILE A 557 27.08 -10.99 1.59
CA ILE A 557 26.51 -11.44 0.33
C ILE A 557 25.21 -12.15 0.68
N VAL A 558 24.12 -11.69 0.13
CA VAL A 558 22.80 -12.30 0.33
C VAL A 558 22.37 -12.91 -0.99
N PHE A 559 22.23 -14.22 -1.01
CA PHE A 559 21.60 -14.92 -2.13
C PHE A 559 20.11 -15.03 -1.88
N HIS A 560 19.38 -14.49 -2.78
CA HIS A 560 17.95 -14.71 -2.90
C HIS A 560 17.73 -15.65 -4.08
N ASP A 561 16.63 -16.42 -4.11
CA ASP A 561 16.33 -17.41 -5.17
C ASP A 561 16.59 -16.92 -6.61
N THR A 562 16.59 -15.62 -6.81
CA THR A 562 16.76 -15.00 -8.11
C THR A 562 18.00 -14.12 -8.28
N PHE A 563 18.69 -13.75 -7.20
CA PHE A 563 19.87 -12.86 -7.30
C PHE A 563 20.76 -12.89 -6.05
N TRP A 564 22.02 -12.51 -6.26
CA TRP A 564 22.99 -12.24 -5.21
C TRP A 564 23.18 -10.75 -5.04
N VAL A 565 23.18 -10.26 -3.82
CA VAL A 565 23.51 -8.89 -3.47
C VAL A 565 24.72 -8.88 -2.57
N ILE A 566 25.73 -8.14 -2.98
CA ILE A 566 26.99 -8.00 -2.22
C ILE A 566 26.94 -6.70 -1.44
#